data_bf42b5e379b4a8823ab98e57564b9bcd
#
_entry.id   bf42b5e379b4a8823ab98e57564b9bcd
#
_cell.length_a   1.000
_cell.length_b   1.000
_cell.length_c   1.000
_cell.angle_alpha   90.00
_cell.angle_beta   90.00
_cell.angle_gamma   90.00
#
_symmetry.space_group_name_H-M   'P 1'
#
loop_
_entity.id
_entity.type
_entity.pdbx_description
1 polymer ?
#
loop_
_entity_poly.entity_id
_entity_poly.type
_entity_poly.pdbx_seq_one_letter_code
_entity_poly.pdbx_strand_id
1 'polypeptide(L)'
;MSKNKNNKPVWSSRISKDTSYIFQKVGSSLRIDKRLFKEDLRGSIAHVEMLFKQKIISLSIKNKIVWGLNRIFNEINRKKFFFNEKNEDIHMSIEKRLFEIIGEDAGYIHTARSRNDQVLTDFKLWLRDSTKEIIKELNLTMQIIIKNAEKNINTIMPGFTHLKNAQPISFA
;
A
#
# COMPACT_ATOMS: atom_id res chain seq x y z
N MET A 1 -14.03 -1.94 -37.25
CA MET A 1 -12.86 -1.95 -36.34
C MET A 1 -13.16 -1.02 -35.17
N SER A 2 -13.63 -1.58 -34.06
CA SER A 2 -13.96 -0.85 -32.84
C SER A 2 -12.66 -0.39 -32.18
N LYS A 3 -12.39 0.92 -32.17
CA LYS A 3 -11.25 1.51 -31.46
C LYS A 3 -11.50 1.35 -29.95
N ASN A 4 -10.65 0.56 -29.32
CA ASN A 4 -10.62 0.29 -27.89
C ASN A 4 -10.50 1.61 -27.12
N LYS A 5 -11.63 2.17 -26.63
CA LYS A 5 -11.70 3.42 -25.85
C LYS A 5 -11.14 3.30 -24.41
N ASN A 6 -10.69 2.12 -24.02
CA ASN A 6 -10.45 1.78 -22.58
C ASN A 6 -9.01 1.96 -22.07
N ASN A 7 -8.11 2.59 -22.81
CA ASN A 7 -6.69 2.68 -22.43
C ASN A 7 -6.18 4.10 -22.14
N LYS A 8 -7.06 5.08 -22.05
CA LYS A 8 -6.64 6.45 -21.75
C LYS A 8 -6.63 6.70 -20.24
N PRO A 9 -5.61 7.40 -19.70
CA PRO A 9 -5.63 7.89 -18.33
C PRO A 9 -6.88 8.73 -18.06
N VAL A 10 -7.43 8.69 -16.86
CA VAL A 10 -8.66 9.42 -16.46
C VAL A 10 -8.56 10.92 -16.77
N TRP A 11 -7.35 11.50 -16.62
CA TRP A 11 -7.08 12.91 -16.91
C TRP A 11 -6.95 13.24 -18.41
N SER A 12 -6.89 12.24 -19.29
CA SER A 12 -6.65 12.44 -20.74
C SER A 12 -7.90 12.77 -21.54
N SER A 13 -9.05 12.97 -20.91
CA SER A 13 -10.31 13.27 -21.62
C SER A 13 -10.23 14.51 -22.52
N ARG A 14 -9.32 15.44 -22.21
CA ARG A 14 -9.07 16.68 -22.98
C ARG A 14 -7.90 16.58 -23.97
N ILE A 15 -7.18 15.44 -24.01
CA ILE A 15 -6.02 15.25 -24.88
C ILE A 15 -6.38 14.28 -25.99
N SER A 16 -6.30 14.76 -27.23
CA SER A 16 -6.68 13.99 -28.43
C SER A 16 -5.61 13.03 -28.93
N LYS A 17 -4.33 13.25 -28.57
CA LYS A 17 -3.21 12.42 -29.01
C LYS A 17 -2.95 11.28 -28.01
N ASP A 18 -2.62 10.09 -28.54
CA ASP A 18 -2.15 8.98 -27.69
C ASP A 18 -0.80 9.35 -27.07
N THR A 19 -0.64 9.03 -25.79
CA THR A 19 0.61 9.23 -25.06
C THR A 19 1.72 8.37 -25.68
N SER A 20 2.92 8.95 -25.88
CA SER A 20 4.06 8.20 -26.40
C SER A 20 4.45 7.04 -25.47
N TYR A 21 5.01 5.98 -26.02
CA TYR A 21 5.52 4.84 -25.25
C TYR A 21 6.52 5.26 -24.16
N ILE A 22 7.40 6.23 -24.48
CA ILE A 22 8.37 6.77 -23.53
C ILE A 22 7.67 7.45 -22.37
N PHE A 23 6.66 8.28 -22.63
CA PHE A 23 5.88 8.96 -21.59
C PHE A 23 5.17 7.96 -20.67
N GLN A 24 4.55 6.91 -21.23
CA GLN A 24 3.91 5.85 -20.44
C GLN A 24 4.94 5.11 -19.55
N LYS A 25 6.12 4.82 -20.08
CA LYS A 25 7.17 4.10 -19.37
C LYS A 25 7.77 4.93 -18.23
N VAL A 26 7.95 6.24 -18.43
CA VAL A 26 8.50 7.16 -17.41
C VAL A 26 7.44 7.50 -16.36
N GLY A 27 6.19 7.69 -16.78
CA GLY A 27 5.08 8.08 -15.89
C GLY A 27 4.47 6.93 -15.09
N SER A 28 4.74 5.67 -15.43
CA SER A 28 4.14 4.53 -14.71
C SER A 28 4.87 4.22 -13.41
N SER A 29 4.14 4.26 -12.30
CA SER A 29 4.59 3.85 -10.95
C SER A 29 4.15 2.45 -10.56
N LEU A 30 3.30 1.78 -11.36
CA LEU A 30 2.65 0.51 -11.02
C LEU A 30 3.60 -0.58 -10.51
N ARG A 31 4.83 -0.64 -11.04
CA ARG A 31 5.83 -1.63 -10.61
C ARG A 31 6.22 -1.49 -9.14
N ILE A 32 6.16 -0.27 -8.62
CA ILE A 32 6.54 0.08 -7.24
C ILE A 32 5.31 0.12 -6.36
N ASP A 33 4.28 0.87 -6.76
CA ASP A 33 3.13 1.22 -5.92
C ASP A 33 2.09 0.09 -5.78
N LYS A 34 2.15 -0.95 -6.63
CA LYS A 34 1.31 -2.16 -6.43
C LYS A 34 1.43 -2.77 -5.04
N ARG A 35 2.50 -2.46 -4.30
CA ARG A 35 2.68 -2.89 -2.90
C ARG A 35 1.76 -2.18 -1.93
N LEU A 36 1.27 -0.99 -2.31
CA LEU A 36 0.37 -0.16 -1.49
C LEU A 36 -1.12 -0.50 -1.67
N PHE A 37 -1.44 -1.61 -2.35
CA PHE A 37 -2.84 -1.96 -2.63
C PHE A 37 -3.71 -2.09 -1.38
N LYS A 38 -3.13 -2.53 -0.25
CA LYS A 38 -3.85 -2.66 1.03
C LYS A 38 -4.24 -1.30 1.59
N GLU A 39 -3.30 -0.38 1.52
CA GLU A 39 -3.46 0.98 2.00
C GLU A 39 -4.45 1.75 1.13
N ASP A 40 -4.37 1.62 -0.20
CA ASP A 40 -5.32 2.24 -1.12
C ASP A 40 -6.74 1.71 -0.92
N LEU A 41 -6.93 0.40 -0.81
CA LEU A 41 -8.24 -0.18 -0.54
C LEU A 41 -8.81 0.29 0.81
N ARG A 42 -7.98 0.35 1.86
CA ARG A 42 -8.36 0.84 3.19
C ARG A 42 -8.73 2.33 3.16
N GLY A 43 -7.92 3.16 2.51
CA GLY A 43 -8.17 4.59 2.34
C GLY A 43 -9.44 4.84 1.52
N SER A 44 -9.64 4.07 0.46
CA SER A 44 -10.81 4.16 -0.41
C SER A 44 -12.10 3.74 0.28
N ILE A 45 -12.09 2.69 1.11
CA ILE A 45 -13.24 2.30 1.93
C ILE A 45 -13.61 3.42 2.91
N ALA A 46 -12.62 3.99 3.61
CA ALA A 46 -12.85 5.10 4.54
C ALA A 46 -13.42 6.34 3.83
N HIS A 47 -12.94 6.65 2.63
CA HIS A 47 -13.45 7.73 1.81
C HIS A 47 -14.91 7.51 1.41
N VAL A 48 -15.27 6.32 0.96
CA VAL A 48 -16.65 5.95 0.58
C VAL A 48 -17.59 5.99 1.79
N GLU A 49 -17.12 5.56 2.95
CA GLU A 49 -17.88 5.68 4.20
C GLU A 49 -18.15 7.15 4.58
N MET A 50 -17.16 8.02 4.38
CA MET A 50 -17.31 9.46 4.60
C MET A 50 -18.33 10.05 3.62
N LEU A 51 -18.26 9.72 2.32
CA LEU A 51 -19.22 10.18 1.32
C LEU A 51 -20.66 9.80 1.69
N PHE A 52 -20.85 8.59 2.21
CA PHE A 52 -22.17 8.15 2.70
C PHE A 52 -22.60 8.94 3.93
N LYS A 53 -21.74 9.13 4.94
CA LYS A 53 -22.04 9.91 6.15
C LYS A 53 -22.42 11.35 5.82
N GLN A 54 -21.79 11.93 4.79
CA GLN A 54 -22.11 13.27 4.30
C GLN A 54 -23.31 13.32 3.35
N LYS A 55 -24.01 12.18 3.16
CA LYS A 55 -25.20 12.06 2.28
C LYS A 55 -24.91 12.39 0.80
N ILE A 56 -23.68 12.27 0.37
CA ILE A 56 -23.26 12.47 -1.04
C ILE A 56 -23.63 11.26 -1.88
N ILE A 57 -23.55 10.06 -1.30
CA ILE A 57 -23.95 8.79 -1.93
C ILE A 57 -24.96 8.05 -1.07
N SER A 58 -25.75 7.18 -1.71
CA SER A 58 -26.73 6.33 -1.02
C SER A 58 -26.05 5.15 -0.30
N LEU A 59 -26.76 4.55 0.65
CA LEU A 59 -26.34 3.32 1.33
C LEU A 59 -26.11 2.17 0.33
N SER A 60 -26.95 2.06 -0.68
CA SER A 60 -26.82 1.05 -1.73
C SER A 60 -25.50 1.19 -2.49
N ILE A 61 -25.17 2.40 -2.94
CA ILE A 61 -23.92 2.70 -3.65
C ILE A 61 -22.71 2.41 -2.74
N LYS A 62 -22.73 2.90 -1.48
CA LYS A 62 -21.69 2.61 -0.49
C LYS A 62 -21.44 1.12 -0.36
N ASN A 63 -22.48 0.33 -0.11
CA ASN A 63 -22.36 -1.11 0.10
C ASN A 63 -21.80 -1.82 -1.14
N LYS A 64 -22.23 -1.40 -2.33
CA LYS A 64 -21.77 -1.95 -3.62
C LYS A 64 -20.28 -1.70 -3.85
N ILE A 65 -19.80 -0.47 -3.58
CA ILE A 65 -18.39 -0.12 -3.70
C ILE A 65 -17.54 -0.88 -2.68
N VAL A 66 -17.93 -0.89 -1.41
CA VAL A 66 -17.21 -1.60 -0.35
C VAL A 66 -17.12 -3.10 -0.65
N TRP A 67 -18.20 -3.71 -1.13
CA TRP A 67 -18.20 -5.11 -1.58
C TRP A 67 -17.21 -5.33 -2.72
N GLY A 68 -17.22 -4.45 -3.74
CA GLY A 68 -16.29 -4.53 -4.88
C GLY A 68 -14.83 -4.41 -4.47
N LEU A 69 -14.51 -3.45 -3.57
CA LEU A 69 -13.15 -3.28 -3.03
C LEU A 69 -12.67 -4.49 -2.23
N ASN A 70 -13.53 -5.07 -1.40
CA ASN A 70 -13.21 -6.31 -0.67
C ASN A 70 -13.00 -7.50 -1.61
N ARG A 71 -13.74 -7.57 -2.71
CA ARG A 71 -13.53 -8.59 -3.74
C ARG A 71 -12.16 -8.41 -4.41
N ILE A 72 -11.77 -7.18 -4.75
CA ILE A 72 -10.45 -6.87 -5.32
C ILE A 72 -9.33 -7.26 -4.34
N PHE A 73 -9.48 -6.93 -3.05
CA PHE A 73 -8.55 -7.37 -2.01
C PHE A 73 -8.31 -8.87 -2.02
N ASN A 74 -9.39 -9.65 -2.12
CA ASN A 74 -9.31 -11.11 -2.18
C ASN A 74 -8.68 -11.61 -3.50
N GLU A 75 -8.96 -10.96 -4.63
CA GLU A 75 -8.36 -11.29 -5.92
C GLU A 75 -6.84 -11.08 -5.90
N ILE A 76 -6.35 -9.97 -5.31
CA ILE A 76 -4.92 -9.69 -5.18
C ILE A 76 -4.23 -10.68 -4.25
N ASN A 77 -4.79 -10.92 -3.06
CA ASN A 77 -4.21 -11.86 -2.09
C ASN A 77 -4.15 -13.31 -2.62
N ARG A 78 -5.11 -13.70 -3.44
CA ARG A 78 -5.14 -15.01 -4.10
C ARG A 78 -4.32 -15.07 -5.39
N LYS A 79 -3.59 -14.00 -5.74
CA LYS A 79 -2.82 -13.87 -6.98
C LYS A 79 -3.66 -14.07 -8.26
N LYS A 80 -4.94 -13.72 -8.19
CA LYS A 80 -5.89 -13.78 -9.32
C LYS A 80 -6.13 -12.43 -9.98
N PHE A 81 -5.59 -11.36 -9.42
CA PHE A 81 -5.66 -10.00 -9.96
C PHE A 81 -4.56 -9.81 -11.00
N PHE A 82 -4.93 -9.36 -12.19
CA PHE A 82 -3.99 -9.06 -13.26
C PHE A 82 -3.62 -7.56 -13.25
N PHE A 83 -2.37 -7.27 -12.93
CA PHE A 83 -1.81 -5.93 -13.02
C PHE A 83 -1.44 -5.64 -14.47
N ASN A 84 -2.27 -4.86 -15.17
CA ASN A 84 -1.98 -4.47 -16.54
C ASN A 84 -0.91 -3.37 -16.55
N GLU A 85 0.26 -3.65 -17.13
CA GLU A 85 1.40 -2.71 -17.22
C GLU A 85 1.07 -1.43 -18.01
N LYS A 86 -0.05 -1.38 -18.74
CA LYS A 86 -0.53 -0.17 -19.39
C LYS A 86 -1.24 0.80 -18.45
N ASN A 87 -1.54 0.38 -17.22
CA ASN A 87 -2.06 1.28 -16.21
C ASN A 87 -0.92 2.09 -15.60
N GLU A 88 -1.20 3.35 -15.34
CA GLU A 88 -0.22 4.29 -14.80
C GLU A 88 0.21 3.90 -13.38
N ASP A 89 -0.77 3.53 -12.55
CA ASP A 89 -0.58 3.27 -11.12
C ASP A 89 -1.52 2.17 -10.59
N ILE A 90 -1.34 1.83 -9.32
CA ILE A 90 -2.20 0.87 -8.61
C ILE A 90 -3.63 1.36 -8.49
N HIS A 91 -3.81 2.66 -8.28
CA HIS A 91 -5.12 3.29 -8.10
C HIS A 91 -5.97 3.14 -9.37
N MET A 92 -5.39 3.43 -10.54
CA MET A 92 -6.04 3.20 -11.83
C MET A 92 -6.38 1.72 -12.04
N SER A 93 -5.51 0.81 -11.61
CA SER A 93 -5.75 -0.63 -11.73
C SER A 93 -6.94 -1.07 -10.87
N ILE A 94 -7.04 -0.56 -9.64
CA ILE A 94 -8.15 -0.82 -8.72
C ILE A 94 -9.45 -0.18 -9.24
N GLU A 95 -9.41 1.08 -9.67
CA GLU A 95 -10.57 1.79 -10.22
C GLU A 95 -11.15 1.09 -11.45
N LYS A 96 -10.30 0.69 -12.39
CA LYS A 96 -10.73 -0.08 -13.58
C LYS A 96 -11.36 -1.42 -13.20
N ARG A 97 -10.73 -2.15 -12.28
CA ARG A 97 -11.27 -3.44 -11.83
C ARG A 97 -12.58 -3.25 -11.09
N LEU A 98 -12.69 -2.22 -10.27
CA LEU A 98 -13.94 -1.90 -9.59
C LEU A 98 -15.05 -1.60 -10.60
N PHE A 99 -14.75 -0.83 -11.65
CA PHE A 99 -15.70 -0.56 -12.73
C PHE A 99 -16.17 -1.84 -13.45
N GLU A 100 -15.25 -2.79 -13.70
CA GLU A 100 -15.60 -4.09 -14.27
C GLU A 100 -16.56 -4.90 -13.39
N ILE A 101 -16.46 -4.74 -12.05
CA ILE A 101 -17.24 -5.51 -11.07
C ILE A 101 -18.62 -4.88 -10.81
N ILE A 102 -18.68 -3.55 -10.66
CA ILE A 102 -19.89 -2.85 -10.19
C ILE A 102 -20.46 -1.83 -11.19
N GLY A 103 -19.80 -1.61 -12.32
CA GLY A 103 -20.23 -0.65 -13.35
C GLY A 103 -19.99 0.81 -12.96
N GLU A 104 -20.86 1.71 -13.42
CA GLU A 104 -20.71 3.18 -13.31
C GLU A 104 -20.63 3.68 -11.86
N ASP A 105 -21.22 2.96 -10.91
CA ASP A 105 -21.16 3.31 -9.48
C ASP A 105 -19.71 3.37 -8.96
N ALA A 106 -18.76 2.72 -9.63
CA ALA A 106 -17.33 2.80 -9.30
C ALA A 106 -16.78 4.23 -9.39
N GLY A 107 -17.36 5.08 -10.23
CA GLY A 107 -16.92 6.46 -10.38
C GLY A 107 -17.01 7.30 -9.10
N TYR A 108 -17.90 6.95 -8.18
CA TYR A 108 -18.04 7.66 -6.92
C TYR A 108 -16.81 7.57 -6.01
N ILE A 109 -15.94 6.57 -6.18
CA ILE A 109 -14.72 6.40 -5.37
C ILE A 109 -13.77 7.60 -5.49
N HIS A 110 -13.84 8.32 -6.62
CA HIS A 110 -12.97 9.48 -6.91
C HIS A 110 -13.65 10.83 -6.60
N THR A 111 -14.86 10.83 -6.07
CA THR A 111 -15.62 12.04 -5.77
C THR A 111 -14.86 12.95 -4.80
N ALA A 112 -14.59 14.20 -5.21
CA ALA A 112 -13.86 15.21 -4.44
C ALA A 112 -12.49 14.74 -3.90
N ARG A 113 -11.80 13.84 -4.63
CA ARG A 113 -10.51 13.27 -4.24
C ARG A 113 -9.45 13.59 -5.30
N SER A 114 -8.31 14.11 -4.87
CA SER A 114 -7.13 14.24 -5.72
C SER A 114 -6.30 12.96 -5.69
N ARG A 115 -5.71 12.58 -6.82
CA ARG A 115 -4.73 11.49 -6.87
C ARG A 115 -3.54 11.73 -5.94
N ASN A 116 -3.10 12.99 -5.82
CA ASN A 116 -2.01 13.37 -4.93
C ASN A 116 -2.32 13.09 -3.46
N ASP A 117 -3.56 13.40 -3.01
CA ASP A 117 -3.99 13.11 -1.64
C ASP A 117 -4.08 11.60 -1.39
N GLN A 118 -4.55 10.86 -2.38
CA GLN A 118 -4.67 9.40 -2.34
C GLN A 118 -3.30 8.75 -2.15
N VAL A 119 -2.36 9.03 -3.05
CA VAL A 119 -1.00 8.46 -3.02
C VAL A 119 -0.29 8.77 -1.71
N LEU A 120 -0.37 10.03 -1.24
CA LEU A 120 0.28 10.44 -0.01
C LEU A 120 -0.36 9.79 1.22
N THR A 121 -1.67 9.61 1.23
CA THR A 121 -2.39 8.92 2.32
C THR A 121 -1.96 7.47 2.40
N ASP A 122 -1.89 6.76 1.29
CA ASP A 122 -1.50 5.36 1.24
C ASP A 122 -0.06 5.17 1.70
N PHE A 123 0.85 6.04 1.22
CA PHE A 123 2.24 6.03 1.69
C PHE A 123 2.35 6.26 3.20
N LYS A 124 1.59 7.21 3.76
CA LYS A 124 1.58 7.47 5.21
C LYS A 124 0.99 6.31 6.01
N LEU A 125 -0.03 5.64 5.50
CA LEU A 125 -0.60 4.44 6.13
C LEU A 125 0.44 3.32 6.15
N TRP A 126 1.07 3.04 5.02
CA TRP A 126 2.14 2.05 4.91
C TRP A 126 3.32 2.37 5.85
N LEU A 127 3.79 3.61 5.85
CA LEU A 127 4.91 4.05 6.71
C LEU A 127 4.58 3.84 8.19
N ARG A 128 3.36 4.19 8.61
CA ARG A 128 2.91 3.98 9.98
C ARG A 128 2.91 2.51 10.38
N ASP A 129 2.37 1.66 9.53
CA ASP A 129 2.25 0.24 9.82
C ASP A 129 3.65 -0.43 9.80
N SER A 130 4.51 -0.08 8.83
CA SER A 130 5.91 -0.54 8.79
C SER A 130 6.72 -0.10 10.01
N THR A 131 6.54 1.14 10.47
CA THR A 131 7.22 1.64 11.69
C THR A 131 6.80 0.84 12.93
N LYS A 132 5.52 0.48 13.06
CA LYS A 132 5.05 -0.35 14.18
C LYS A 132 5.69 -1.74 14.17
N GLU A 133 5.82 -2.36 13.00
CA GLU A 133 6.49 -3.66 12.89
C GLU A 133 7.98 -3.56 13.27
N ILE A 134 8.69 -2.53 12.81
CA ILE A 134 10.09 -2.30 13.17
C ILE A 134 10.23 -2.13 14.70
N ILE A 135 9.37 -1.34 15.35
CA ILE A 135 9.39 -1.16 16.80
C ILE A 135 9.16 -2.50 17.51
N LYS A 136 8.24 -3.31 17.03
CA LYS A 136 7.96 -4.63 17.58
C LYS A 136 9.19 -5.55 17.51
N GLU A 137 9.85 -5.61 16.34
CA GLU A 137 11.05 -6.43 16.16
C GLU A 137 12.24 -5.94 17.00
N LEU A 138 12.41 -4.62 17.15
CA LEU A 138 13.42 -4.04 18.04
C LEU A 138 13.17 -4.43 19.50
N ASN A 139 11.92 -4.32 19.96
CA ASN A 139 11.57 -4.72 21.33
C ASN A 139 11.82 -6.22 21.57
N LEU A 140 11.50 -7.08 20.60
CA LEU A 140 11.79 -8.51 20.70
C LEU A 140 13.31 -8.76 20.79
N THR A 141 14.09 -8.09 19.95
CA THR A 141 15.55 -8.18 19.95
C THR A 141 16.14 -7.77 21.31
N MET A 142 15.70 -6.64 21.87
CA MET A 142 16.13 -6.19 23.20
C MET A 142 15.79 -7.20 24.28
N GLN A 143 14.59 -7.79 24.26
CA GLN A 143 14.21 -8.82 25.22
C GLN A 143 15.10 -10.07 25.12
N ILE A 144 15.46 -10.49 23.91
CA ILE A 144 16.36 -11.64 23.70
C ILE A 144 17.75 -11.35 24.27
N ILE A 145 18.29 -10.14 24.04
CA ILE A 145 19.59 -9.72 24.55
C ILE A 145 19.57 -9.73 26.09
N ILE A 146 18.55 -9.13 26.71
CA ILE A 146 18.40 -9.10 28.20
C ILE A 146 18.33 -10.52 28.76
N LYS A 147 17.52 -11.40 28.16
CA LYS A 147 17.44 -12.80 28.63
C LYS A 147 18.78 -13.55 28.51
N ASN A 148 19.57 -13.25 27.48
CA ASN A 148 20.90 -13.83 27.32
C ASN A 148 21.86 -13.27 28.36
N ALA A 149 21.81 -11.97 28.65
CA ALA A 149 22.59 -11.36 29.73
C ALA A 149 22.23 -11.98 31.09
N GLU A 150 20.94 -12.08 31.44
CA GLU A 150 20.48 -12.71 32.69
C GLU A 150 21.04 -14.13 32.90
N LYS A 151 21.08 -14.95 31.83
CA LYS A 151 21.62 -16.32 31.88
C LYS A 151 23.13 -16.36 32.11
N ASN A 152 23.84 -15.30 31.76
CA ASN A 152 25.31 -15.25 31.72
C ASN A 152 25.91 -14.26 32.70
N ILE A 153 25.17 -13.81 33.70
CA ILE A 153 25.65 -12.88 34.75
C ILE A 153 26.93 -13.39 35.40
N ASN A 154 27.00 -14.70 35.70
CA ASN A 154 28.11 -15.37 36.38
C ASN A 154 29.12 -16.00 35.38
N THR A 155 28.93 -15.87 34.09
CA THR A 155 29.86 -16.39 33.07
C THR A 155 31.00 -15.41 32.89
N ILE A 156 32.17 -15.73 33.44
CA ILE A 156 33.37 -14.88 33.39
C ILE A 156 34.11 -15.13 32.06
N MET A 157 34.55 -14.07 31.44
CA MET A 157 35.37 -14.12 30.21
C MET A 157 36.47 -13.05 30.26
N PRO A 158 37.58 -13.25 29.54
CA PRO A 158 38.61 -12.22 29.41
C PRO A 158 38.12 -11.04 28.54
N GLY A 159 38.24 -9.83 29.06
CA GLY A 159 38.11 -8.63 28.25
C GLY A 159 39.41 -8.34 27.50
N PHE A 160 39.32 -7.82 26.29
CA PHE A 160 40.46 -7.51 25.44
C PHE A 160 40.49 -6.02 25.10
N THR A 161 41.70 -5.47 25.02
CA THR A 161 41.98 -4.17 24.42
C THR A 161 43.23 -4.27 23.55
N HIS A 162 43.22 -3.75 22.35
CA HIS A 162 44.32 -3.85 21.37
C HIS A 162 44.85 -5.27 21.21
N LEU A 163 43.96 -6.27 21.15
CA LEU A 163 44.28 -7.71 21.03
C LEU A 163 45.04 -8.29 22.24
N LYS A 164 45.11 -7.58 23.37
CA LYS A 164 45.73 -8.03 24.62
C LYS A 164 44.70 -8.20 25.70
N ASN A 165 44.90 -9.18 26.58
CA ASN A 165 44.05 -9.36 27.75
C ASN A 165 44.08 -8.11 28.62
N ALA A 166 42.94 -7.59 29.01
CA ALA A 166 42.80 -6.44 29.90
C ALA A 166 42.32 -6.90 31.30
N GLN A 167 41.01 -7.06 31.46
CA GLN A 167 40.40 -7.39 32.72
C GLN A 167 39.34 -8.49 32.58
N PRO A 168 39.04 -9.27 33.62
CA PRO A 168 37.88 -10.17 33.62
C PRO A 168 36.57 -9.34 33.47
N ILE A 169 35.67 -9.82 32.66
CA ILE A 169 34.33 -9.25 32.48
C ILE A 169 33.29 -10.37 32.53
N SER A 170 32.02 -10.05 32.76
CA SER A 170 30.95 -11.00 32.54
C SER A 170 30.55 -11.04 31.06
N PHE A 171 29.99 -12.16 30.63
CA PHE A 171 29.41 -12.27 29.31
C PHE A 171 28.03 -11.58 29.20
N ALA A 172 27.46 -11.20 30.34
CA ALA A 172 26.18 -10.49 30.44
C ALA A 172 26.24 -9.05 29.90
#